data_d92229b0f184ae319d6f9458ccf8a8bf
#
_entry.id   d92229b0f184ae319d6f9458ccf8a8bf
#
_cell.length_a   1.000
_cell.length_b   1.000
_cell.length_c   1.000
_cell.angle_alpha   90.00
_cell.angle_beta   90.00
_cell.angle_gamma   90.00
#
_symmetry.space_group_name_H-M   'P 1'
#
loop_
_entity.id
_entity.type
_entity.pdbx_description
1 polymer ?
#
loop_
_entity_poly.entity_id
_entity_poly.type
_entity_poly.pdbx_seq_one_letter_code
_entity_poly.pdbx_strand_id
1 'polypeptide(L)'
;MRILIVGNVIKDVYLGLDERKDNFELDGEGTPWMNLAFDGEDHAFFSRTSVFGGAAVALDVLKKLGQDATISDAEIEVNKDAKVYRYIFSIGDKIAYFVPAERVKTNFVAPNEPVDWVFVDRSAEFSREMVDKIKSYIGLTRAKLAVFAYTKNCFEDVKIDMRSRLSGKKTFCEGEKELVRLANVVFTDGELTEPTRGVICSISDREIRCGSIIRRYKVSRNDLMTHLTSYSIIAATIFGAMLNKANTREALEMAAINVENATLTDSLSLNKLTQLVEERQKADGNLRLIAKTLVTPGRGILAADESGGSIHKKFEEAGILDDAKHRRDYRNLFFTTRNLNKYVNGVILFDETARQKADDGRDFVSYLTAMGIVPGIKVDLGLENFAEPEYASEKWTKGLEDLPERLAEYYEMGARFAKWRAAFEVTLDGVGSDNVTVRTPSDYAILKNCEILAEYAKDCQNAGIVPIVEPEVVHDGYYSIETCAEITIRILNCLFEQLKKNNVNLEGCILKTNMVLAGKKFEVKSTPAEVGEWTAKVLKACCPKELAGVVFLSGGQSVEQATENLQAVTNHGPFPFNVTFSYARALQEPALNAWGGNNEKAEAAKEAFLSRLVANCKALVKNRL
;
A
#
# COMPACT_ATOMS: atom_id res chain seq x y z
N MET A 1 14.62 30.73 -13.65
CA MET A 1 13.86 31.65 -12.77
C MET A 1 14.68 31.84 -11.50
N ARG A 2 14.76 33.08 -11.03
CA ARG A 2 15.43 33.40 -9.77
C ARG A 2 14.43 33.29 -8.62
N ILE A 3 14.81 32.59 -7.57
CA ILE A 3 13.95 32.32 -6.41
C ILE A 3 14.69 32.77 -5.15
N LEU A 4 14.04 33.59 -4.36
CA LEU A 4 14.52 33.95 -3.01
C LEU A 4 13.77 33.11 -1.97
N ILE A 5 14.51 32.31 -1.21
CA ILE A 5 13.97 31.48 -0.12
C ILE A 5 14.04 32.27 1.18
N VAL A 6 12.92 32.35 1.88
CA VAL A 6 12.80 32.96 3.20
C VAL A 6 12.51 31.86 4.22
N GLY A 7 13.43 31.66 5.15
CA GLY A 7 13.31 30.65 6.20
C GLY A 7 14.57 30.49 6.99
N ASN A 8 14.53 29.78 8.09
CA ASN A 8 15.68 29.52 8.95
C ASN A 8 16.47 28.32 8.45
N VAL A 9 17.79 28.43 8.46
CA VAL A 9 18.70 27.30 8.31
C VAL A 9 18.80 26.59 9.65
N ILE A 10 18.32 25.36 9.71
CA ILE A 10 18.31 24.53 10.92
C ILE A 10 19.47 23.53 10.82
N LYS A 11 20.24 23.35 11.90
CA LYS A 11 21.22 22.28 12.01
C LYS A 11 20.69 21.22 12.97
N ASP A 12 20.32 20.09 12.41
CA ASP A 12 19.90 18.91 13.16
C ASP A 12 21.13 18.14 13.62
N VAL A 13 21.27 17.94 14.92
CA VAL A 13 22.38 17.21 15.54
C VAL A 13 21.80 15.93 16.14
N TYR A 14 22.16 14.80 15.55
CA TYR A 14 21.73 13.45 15.98
C TYR A 14 22.70 12.90 16.99
N LEU A 15 22.16 12.41 18.10
CA LEU A 15 22.90 11.82 19.19
C LEU A 15 22.30 10.43 19.47
N GLY A 16 23.03 9.37 19.14
CA GLY A 16 22.69 7.99 19.53
C GLY A 16 23.21 7.70 20.93
N LEU A 17 22.38 7.15 21.80
CA LEU A 17 22.73 6.80 23.18
C LEU A 17 22.87 5.29 23.34
N ASP A 18 23.85 4.84 24.17
CA ASP A 18 24.04 3.42 24.48
C ASP A 18 23.01 2.95 25.50
N GLU A 19 22.15 2.00 25.12
CA GLU A 19 21.12 1.40 25.99
C GLU A 19 21.70 0.66 27.20
N ARG A 20 23.02 0.37 27.20
CA ARG A 20 23.70 -0.41 28.23
C ARG A 20 24.22 0.40 29.41
N LYS A 21 24.09 1.73 29.39
CA LYS A 21 24.50 2.58 30.54
C LYS A 21 23.27 3.09 31.29
N ASP A 22 23.04 2.49 32.44
CA ASP A 22 21.91 2.62 33.36
C ASP A 22 21.78 3.99 34.02
N ASN A 23 21.34 5.03 33.35
CA ASN A 23 21.01 6.28 34.03
C ASN A 23 19.79 6.99 33.41
N PHE A 24 18.71 6.23 33.13
CA PHE A 24 17.46 6.82 32.72
C PHE A 24 16.38 6.59 33.77
N GLU A 25 15.90 7.66 34.38
CA GLU A 25 14.65 7.64 35.14
C GLU A 25 13.47 7.89 34.20
N LEU A 26 12.48 7.03 34.26
CA LEU A 26 11.19 7.21 33.58
C LEU A 26 10.26 7.91 34.58
N ASP A 27 9.53 8.95 34.15
CA ASP A 27 8.43 9.46 34.94
C ASP A 27 7.29 8.44 35.04
N GLY A 28 6.30 8.67 35.88
CA GLY A 28 5.17 7.76 36.10
C GLY A 28 4.29 7.54 34.85
N GLU A 29 4.55 8.24 33.74
CA GLU A 29 3.90 8.10 32.44
C GLU A 29 4.81 7.43 31.39
N GLY A 30 6.02 6.99 31.80
CA GLY A 30 6.97 6.30 30.92
C GLY A 30 7.79 7.23 30.00
N THR A 31 7.86 8.52 30.31
CA THR A 31 8.67 9.49 29.56
C THR A 31 10.10 9.52 30.11
N PRO A 32 11.14 9.37 29.29
CA PRO A 32 12.53 9.42 29.78
C PRO A 32 12.91 10.85 30.17
N TRP A 33 13.33 11.03 31.43
CA TRP A 33 13.94 12.26 31.90
C TRP A 33 15.44 12.20 31.72
N MET A 34 16.00 13.16 31.03
CA MET A 34 17.42 13.27 30.84
C MET A 34 17.93 14.54 31.51
N ASN A 35 18.66 14.39 32.62
CA ASN A 35 19.51 15.43 33.15
C ASN A 35 20.77 15.52 32.30
N LEU A 36 20.73 16.33 31.24
CA LEU A 36 21.91 16.67 30.47
C LEU A 36 22.69 17.75 31.23
N ALA A 37 23.57 17.33 32.13
CA ALA A 37 24.66 18.19 32.55
C ALA A 37 25.68 18.19 31.40
N PHE A 38 25.77 19.30 30.68
CA PHE A 38 26.79 19.52 29.65
C PHE A 38 28.17 19.86 30.28
N ASP A 39 28.62 19.10 31.25
CA ASP A 39 30.00 19.13 31.69
C ASP A 39 30.74 18.06 30.92
N GLY A 40 31.45 18.55 29.89
CA GLY A 40 32.05 17.71 28.89
C GLY A 40 33.13 16.81 29.42
N GLU A 41 32.91 15.56 29.62
CA GLU A 41 33.92 14.54 29.41
C GLU A 41 33.46 13.07 29.43
N ASP A 42 32.24 12.71 29.89
CA ASP A 42 31.96 11.27 30.08
C ASP A 42 30.62 10.72 29.55
N HIS A 43 30.05 11.28 28.50
CA HIS A 43 28.87 10.68 27.87
C HIS A 43 29.23 9.94 26.59
N ALA A 44 29.13 8.61 26.60
CA ALA A 44 29.35 7.77 25.44
C ALA A 44 28.20 7.90 24.43
N PHE A 45 28.35 8.79 23.46
CA PHE A 45 27.50 8.82 22.27
C PHE A 45 28.03 7.82 21.25
N PHE A 46 27.15 6.96 20.72
CA PHE A 46 27.52 6.01 19.66
C PHE A 46 27.85 6.69 18.35
N SER A 47 27.13 7.74 18.02
CA SER A 47 27.36 8.50 16.81
C SER A 47 26.89 9.93 16.95
N ARG A 48 27.60 10.86 16.35
CA ARG A 48 27.18 12.24 16.16
C ARG A 48 27.14 12.54 14.67
N THR A 49 25.95 12.77 14.13
CA THR A 49 25.78 13.20 12.74
C THR A 49 25.02 14.52 12.75
N SER A 50 25.41 15.47 11.93
CA SER A 50 24.70 16.75 11.81
C SER A 50 24.35 17.01 10.34
N VAL A 51 23.11 17.47 10.11
CA VAL A 51 22.57 17.76 8.79
C VAL A 51 21.82 19.08 8.81
N PHE A 52 21.83 19.77 7.68
CA PHE A 52 21.09 21.02 7.54
C PHE A 52 19.63 20.73 7.16
N GLY A 53 18.68 21.40 7.85
CA GLY A 53 17.23 21.35 7.64
C GLY A 53 16.64 22.70 7.24
N GLY A 54 15.32 22.77 7.16
CA GLY A 54 14.58 24.00 6.87
C GLY A 54 14.89 24.58 5.49
N ALA A 55 15.16 25.88 5.44
CA ALA A 55 15.42 26.61 4.18
C ALA A 55 16.62 26.05 3.39
N ALA A 56 17.60 25.42 4.06
CA ALA A 56 18.74 24.77 3.39
C ALA A 56 18.30 23.54 2.57
N VAL A 57 17.32 22.77 3.06
CA VAL A 57 16.75 21.64 2.31
C VAL A 57 15.99 22.14 1.09
N ALA A 58 15.16 23.18 1.25
CA ALA A 58 14.45 23.78 0.11
C ALA A 58 15.42 24.30 -0.96
N LEU A 59 16.54 24.91 -0.54
CA LEU A 59 17.59 25.37 -1.44
C LEU A 59 18.22 24.22 -2.23
N ASP A 60 18.60 23.13 -1.56
CA ASP A 60 19.20 21.94 -2.20
C ASP A 60 18.24 21.35 -3.24
N VAL A 61 16.99 21.11 -2.86
CA VAL A 61 15.95 20.57 -3.75
C VAL A 61 15.77 21.49 -4.98
N LEU A 62 15.58 22.79 -4.78
CA LEU A 62 15.34 23.71 -5.89
C LEU A 62 16.54 23.81 -6.84
N LYS A 63 17.75 23.82 -6.32
CA LYS A 63 18.98 23.78 -7.16
C LYS A 63 19.08 22.50 -7.97
N LYS A 64 18.81 21.34 -7.38
CA LYS A 64 18.81 20.05 -8.10
C LYS A 64 17.70 19.94 -9.15
N LEU A 65 16.63 20.69 -8.97
CA LEU A 65 15.56 20.84 -9.98
C LEU A 65 15.90 21.92 -11.04
N GLY A 66 17.12 22.44 -11.05
CA GLY A 66 17.61 23.38 -12.06
C GLY A 66 17.12 24.81 -11.84
N GLN A 67 16.70 25.19 -10.65
CA GLN A 67 16.27 26.55 -10.32
C GLN A 67 17.45 27.37 -9.77
N ASP A 68 17.51 28.65 -10.12
CA ASP A 68 18.43 29.63 -9.55
C ASP A 68 17.85 30.13 -8.21
N ALA A 69 18.21 29.46 -7.12
CA ALA A 69 17.67 29.71 -5.79
C ALA A 69 18.75 30.18 -4.80
N THR A 70 18.39 31.15 -3.95
CA THR A 70 19.22 31.69 -2.88
C THR A 70 18.40 31.89 -1.60
N ILE A 71 19.07 31.91 -0.43
CA ILE A 71 18.43 32.21 0.85
C ILE A 71 18.52 33.71 1.13
N SER A 72 17.45 34.28 1.72
CA SER A 72 17.29 35.71 1.97
C SER A 72 18.31 36.33 2.94
N ASP A 73 18.94 35.54 3.81
CA ASP A 73 19.90 36.01 4.79
C ASP A 73 21.32 35.82 4.23
N ALA A 74 21.87 36.87 3.60
CA ALA A 74 23.14 36.84 2.91
C ALA A 74 24.40 36.65 3.82
N GLU A 75 24.23 36.74 5.16
CA GLU A 75 25.32 36.55 6.12
C GLU A 75 25.55 35.07 6.47
N ILE A 76 24.72 34.13 5.96
CA ILE A 76 24.86 32.72 6.25
C ILE A 76 25.52 32.00 5.07
N GLU A 77 26.77 31.61 5.21
CA GLU A 77 27.32 30.52 4.42
C GLU A 77 26.66 29.22 4.86
N VAL A 78 25.77 28.65 4.01
CA VAL A 78 24.91 27.48 4.29
C VAL A 78 25.69 26.26 4.84
N ASN A 79 26.98 26.22 4.68
CA ASN A 79 27.84 25.10 5.13
C ASN A 79 28.59 25.34 6.46
N LYS A 80 28.54 26.52 7.03
CA LYS A 80 29.37 26.86 8.21
C LYS A 80 28.59 27.28 9.44
N ASP A 81 27.50 28.04 9.28
CA ASP A 81 26.78 28.63 10.42
C ASP A 81 25.26 28.37 10.35
N ALA A 82 24.73 27.68 11.34
CA ALA A 82 23.29 27.55 11.54
C ALA A 82 22.86 28.50 12.68
N LYS A 83 21.77 29.25 12.48
CA LYS A 83 21.20 30.09 13.55
C LYS A 83 20.36 29.27 14.53
N VAL A 84 19.88 28.10 14.13
CA VAL A 84 19.05 27.22 14.97
C VAL A 84 19.66 25.83 15.00
N TYR A 85 19.94 25.34 16.19
CA TYR A 85 20.34 23.96 16.42
C TYR A 85 19.16 23.19 16.98
N ARG A 86 18.90 22.01 16.44
CA ARG A 86 17.94 21.05 16.98
C ARG A 86 18.69 19.77 17.31
N TYR A 87 18.64 19.38 18.59
CA TYR A 87 19.29 18.16 19.07
C TYR A 87 18.27 17.04 19.08
N ILE A 88 18.60 15.91 18.48
CA ILE A 88 17.71 14.77 18.31
C ILE A 88 18.38 13.57 18.96
N PHE A 89 17.70 12.97 19.93
CA PHE A 89 18.18 11.83 20.69
C PHE A 89 17.35 10.61 20.30
N SER A 90 18.00 9.47 20.01
CA SER A 90 17.33 8.21 19.79
C SER A 90 17.79 7.17 20.81
N ILE A 91 16.81 6.44 21.40
CA ILE A 91 17.04 5.34 22.35
C ILE A 91 16.10 4.22 21.90
N GLY A 92 16.64 3.18 21.25
CA GLY A 92 15.81 2.17 20.61
C GLY A 92 14.79 2.82 19.66
N ASP A 93 13.50 2.52 19.83
CA ASP A 93 12.40 3.08 19.01
C ASP A 93 11.89 4.45 19.50
N LYS A 94 12.46 4.98 20.58
CA LYS A 94 12.02 6.25 21.18
C LYS A 94 12.94 7.38 20.77
N ILE A 95 12.33 8.54 20.50
CA ILE A 95 13.02 9.71 19.99
C ILE A 95 12.58 10.92 20.79
N ALA A 96 13.56 11.69 21.23
CA ALA A 96 13.38 12.94 21.94
C ALA A 96 14.11 14.09 21.24
N TYR A 97 13.56 15.29 21.30
CA TYR A 97 14.18 16.47 20.71
C TYR A 97 14.37 17.54 21.77
N PHE A 98 15.42 18.30 21.60
CA PHE A 98 15.68 19.51 22.35
C PHE A 98 15.96 20.65 21.39
N VAL A 99 15.19 21.73 21.50
CA VAL A 99 15.42 22.98 20.78
C VAL A 99 15.73 24.04 21.84
N PRO A 100 16.89 24.72 21.77
CA PRO A 100 17.17 25.82 22.69
C PRO A 100 16.08 26.90 22.68
N ALA A 101 15.75 27.46 23.85
CA ALA A 101 14.61 28.35 24.05
C ALA A 101 14.70 29.73 23.34
N GLU A 102 15.81 30.06 22.74
CA GLU A 102 15.94 31.29 21.97
C GLU A 102 15.35 31.11 20.57
N ARG A 103 14.17 31.68 20.35
CA ARG A 103 13.53 31.76 19.03
C ARG A 103 14.33 32.71 18.15
N VAL A 104 14.94 32.18 17.12
CA VAL A 104 15.63 32.98 16.10
C VAL A 104 14.60 33.54 15.14
N LYS A 105 14.41 34.86 15.16
CA LYS A 105 13.53 35.55 14.20
C LYS A 105 14.07 35.39 12.78
N THR A 106 13.21 34.96 11.86
CA THR A 106 13.54 34.95 10.43
C THR A 106 13.66 36.38 9.94
N ASN A 107 14.76 36.69 9.28
CA ASN A 107 14.99 37.99 8.68
C ASN A 107 14.72 37.94 7.17
N PHE A 108 14.16 39.02 6.61
CA PHE A 108 14.04 39.20 5.18
C PHE A 108 14.99 40.30 4.72
N VAL A 109 15.94 39.92 3.88
CA VAL A 109 16.86 40.83 3.20
C VAL A 109 16.51 40.85 1.73
N ALA A 110 16.15 42.05 1.22
CA ALA A 110 15.84 42.21 -0.20
C ALA A 110 17.12 41.98 -1.03
N PRO A 111 17.07 41.13 -2.07
CA PRO A 111 18.22 40.91 -2.93
C PRO A 111 18.54 42.16 -3.76
N ASN A 112 19.81 42.32 -4.16
CA ASN A 112 20.25 43.44 -4.98
C ASN A 112 19.64 43.42 -6.39
N GLU A 113 19.34 42.22 -6.91
CA GLU A 113 18.67 42.04 -8.19
C GLU A 113 17.27 41.47 -8.00
N PRO A 114 16.26 41.90 -8.79
CA PRO A 114 14.90 41.36 -8.67
C PRO A 114 14.85 39.86 -8.90
N VAL A 115 14.01 39.18 -8.12
CA VAL A 115 13.68 37.75 -8.29
C VAL A 115 12.31 37.55 -8.90
N ASP A 116 12.10 36.41 -9.54
CA ASP A 116 10.79 36.03 -10.10
C ASP A 116 9.82 35.55 -9.02
N TRP A 117 10.35 34.92 -7.99
CA TRP A 117 9.59 34.32 -6.91
C TRP A 117 10.23 34.51 -5.53
N VAL A 118 9.38 34.71 -4.54
CA VAL A 118 9.71 34.58 -3.13
C VAL A 118 9.05 33.29 -2.61
N PHE A 119 9.86 32.37 -2.07
CA PHE A 119 9.40 31.12 -1.47
C PHE A 119 9.62 31.16 0.04
N VAL A 120 8.53 31.24 0.81
CA VAL A 120 8.57 31.21 2.28
C VAL A 120 8.46 29.76 2.74
N ASP A 121 9.58 29.22 3.24
CA ASP A 121 9.68 27.85 3.72
C ASP A 121 8.99 27.65 5.08
N ARG A 122 8.64 26.41 5.42
CA ARG A 122 8.04 26.01 6.69
C ARG A 122 8.86 26.46 7.92
N SER A 123 10.17 26.57 7.78
CA SER A 123 11.08 26.99 8.84
C SER A 123 11.03 28.50 9.16
N ALA A 124 10.29 29.30 8.36
CA ALA A 124 10.18 30.72 8.59
C ALA A 124 9.38 31.05 9.85
N GLU A 125 9.90 31.92 10.71
CA GLU A 125 9.17 32.48 11.83
C GLU A 125 8.62 33.85 11.44
N PHE A 126 7.29 33.93 11.32
CA PHE A 126 6.60 35.12 10.84
C PHE A 126 6.64 36.26 11.87
N SER A 127 7.38 37.33 11.56
CA SER A 127 7.33 38.57 12.29
C SER A 127 6.61 39.65 11.47
N ARG A 128 6.03 40.65 12.11
CA ARG A 128 5.36 41.76 11.40
C ARG A 128 6.31 42.46 10.47
N GLU A 129 7.53 42.73 10.95
CA GLU A 129 8.59 43.36 10.16
C GLU A 129 8.94 42.58 8.90
N MET A 130 9.14 41.26 9.02
CA MET A 130 9.42 40.39 7.87
C MET A 130 8.28 40.43 6.85
N VAL A 131 7.05 40.31 7.32
CA VAL A 131 5.86 40.32 6.46
C VAL A 131 5.74 41.65 5.69
N ASP A 132 5.92 42.79 6.37
CA ASP A 132 5.85 44.12 5.76
C ASP A 132 6.99 44.31 4.72
N LYS A 133 8.20 43.83 4.99
CA LYS A 133 9.32 43.83 4.05
C LYS A 133 9.02 42.97 2.81
N ILE A 134 8.49 41.75 2.96
CA ILE A 134 8.11 40.88 1.85
C ILE A 134 7.01 41.55 1.02
N LYS A 135 5.95 42.08 1.64
CA LYS A 135 4.87 42.78 0.96
C LYS A 135 5.38 43.97 0.13
N SER A 136 6.24 44.78 0.71
CA SER A 136 6.85 45.93 0.05
C SER A 136 7.68 45.47 -1.16
N TYR A 137 8.49 44.42 -0.99
CA TYR A 137 9.32 43.89 -2.04
C TYR A 137 8.51 43.34 -3.22
N ILE A 138 7.50 42.48 -2.97
CA ILE A 138 6.65 41.93 -4.03
C ILE A 138 5.79 43.01 -4.71
N GLY A 139 5.36 44.03 -3.98
CA GLY A 139 4.67 45.19 -4.51
C GLY A 139 5.52 46.00 -5.49
N LEU A 140 6.80 46.17 -5.22
CA LEU A 140 7.75 46.90 -6.06
C LEU A 140 8.23 46.09 -7.26
N THR A 141 8.55 44.81 -7.07
CA THR A 141 9.19 43.96 -8.08
C THR A 141 8.18 43.15 -8.90
N ARG A 142 6.94 43.01 -8.45
CA ARG A 142 5.93 42.08 -8.98
C ARG A 142 6.34 40.61 -8.90
N ALA A 143 7.29 40.26 -8.05
CA ALA A 143 7.65 38.87 -7.79
C ALA A 143 6.42 38.09 -7.29
N LYS A 144 6.30 36.85 -7.75
CA LYS A 144 5.25 35.94 -7.28
C LYS A 144 5.61 35.39 -5.90
N LEU A 145 4.62 34.94 -5.15
CA LEU A 145 4.79 34.45 -3.78
C LEU A 145 4.32 32.99 -3.64
N ALA A 146 5.17 32.14 -3.10
CA ALA A 146 4.83 30.82 -2.61
C ALA A 146 5.06 30.80 -1.09
N VAL A 147 4.09 30.30 -0.33
CA VAL A 147 4.15 30.32 1.16
C VAL A 147 3.83 28.94 1.71
N PHE A 148 4.63 28.47 2.64
CA PHE A 148 4.27 27.34 3.49
C PHE A 148 3.59 27.87 4.77
N ALA A 149 2.28 27.71 4.83
CA ALA A 149 1.45 28.07 5.99
C ALA A 149 1.19 26.81 6.81
N TYR A 150 1.64 26.78 8.06
CA TYR A 150 1.51 25.59 8.90
C TYR A 150 0.54 25.83 10.06
N THR A 151 -0.30 24.81 10.30
CA THR A 151 -1.33 24.84 11.36
C THR A 151 -0.79 24.37 12.70
N LYS A 152 0.32 23.62 12.67
CA LYS A 152 1.01 23.13 13.87
C LYS A 152 2.38 23.78 13.97
N ASN A 153 2.82 24.11 15.18
CA ASN A 153 4.19 24.56 15.39
C ASN A 153 5.15 23.48 14.87
N CYS A 154 6.09 23.83 13.99
CA CYS A 154 7.12 22.92 13.52
C CYS A 154 8.04 22.39 14.65
N PHE A 155 7.89 22.92 15.85
CA PHE A 155 8.58 22.54 17.09
C PHE A 155 7.68 21.78 18.08
N GLU A 156 6.36 21.60 17.80
CA GLU A 156 5.37 20.98 18.69
C GLU A 156 5.04 19.51 18.37
N ASP A 157 5.59 18.92 17.33
CA ASP A 157 5.36 17.50 17.01
C ASP A 157 6.04 16.55 18.02
N VAL A 158 6.59 17.10 19.10
CA VAL A 158 7.18 16.34 20.19
C VAL A 158 6.63 16.81 21.53
N LYS A 159 5.90 15.92 22.18
CA LYS A 159 5.44 16.08 23.55
C LYS A 159 6.63 16.05 24.54
N ILE A 160 7.47 17.04 24.53
CA ILE A 160 8.34 17.34 25.66
C ILE A 160 8.48 18.86 25.75
N ASP A 161 7.45 19.52 26.22
CA ASP A 161 7.59 20.83 26.81
C ASP A 161 7.45 20.69 28.32
N MET A 162 8.57 20.80 29.00
CA MET A 162 8.66 20.68 30.44
C MET A 162 8.04 21.87 31.20
N ARG A 163 7.51 22.91 30.55
CA ARG A 163 6.98 24.11 31.27
C ARG A 163 5.77 24.79 30.65
N SER A 164 5.23 24.41 29.52
CA SER A 164 4.01 25.03 29.01
C SER A 164 2.94 24.01 28.63
N ARG A 165 1.97 23.80 29.50
CA ARG A 165 0.66 23.26 29.19
C ARG A 165 -0.11 24.23 28.28
N LEU A 166 0.35 24.43 27.06
CA LEU A 166 -0.37 25.14 26.02
C LEU A 166 -0.70 24.17 24.88
N SER A 167 -1.63 23.27 25.16
CA SER A 167 -2.40 22.56 24.13
C SER A 167 -3.32 23.56 23.43
N GLY A 168 -2.79 24.35 22.53
CA GLY A 168 -3.57 25.27 21.71
C GLY A 168 -3.28 25.01 20.25
N LYS A 169 -4.31 24.72 19.43
CA LYS A 169 -4.20 24.87 17.98
C LYS A 169 -3.57 26.23 17.72
N LYS A 170 -2.40 26.24 17.03
CA LYS A 170 -1.79 27.51 16.66
C LYS A 170 -2.76 28.21 15.70
N THR A 171 -3.27 29.35 16.12
CA THR A 171 -3.95 30.26 15.21
C THR A 171 -2.88 30.97 14.38
N PHE A 172 -3.05 30.99 13.06
CA PHE A 172 -2.20 31.79 12.17
C PHE A 172 -2.04 33.21 12.73
N CYS A 173 -0.80 33.68 12.82
CA CYS A 173 -0.59 35.09 13.18
C CYS A 173 -1.13 35.97 12.04
N GLU A 174 -1.53 37.22 12.37
CA GLU A 174 -2.15 38.10 11.35
C GLU A 174 -1.24 38.35 10.14
N GLY A 175 0.09 38.39 10.35
CA GLY A 175 1.06 38.53 9.26
C GLY A 175 1.11 37.34 8.33
N GLU A 176 1.00 36.11 8.87
CA GLU A 176 0.94 34.88 8.07
C GLU A 176 -0.32 34.85 7.20
N LYS A 177 -1.46 35.22 7.76
CA LYS A 177 -2.73 35.35 7.01
C LYS A 177 -2.63 36.35 5.87
N GLU A 178 -1.94 37.47 6.07
CA GLU A 178 -1.71 38.46 5.01
C GLU A 178 -0.90 37.89 3.85
N LEU A 179 0.17 37.15 4.10
CA LEU A 179 0.96 36.51 3.06
C LEU A 179 0.19 35.41 2.33
N VAL A 180 -0.59 34.60 3.05
CA VAL A 180 -1.45 33.57 2.45
C VAL A 180 -2.45 34.17 1.47
N ARG A 181 -3.09 35.29 1.80
CA ARG A 181 -4.04 36.01 0.91
C ARG A 181 -3.37 36.52 -0.36
N LEU A 182 -2.09 36.81 -0.33
CA LEU A 182 -1.31 37.33 -1.46
C LEU A 182 -0.63 36.24 -2.28
N ALA A 183 -0.51 35.03 -1.74
CA ALA A 183 0.26 33.95 -2.33
C ALA A 183 -0.35 33.42 -3.64
N ASN A 184 0.52 33.10 -4.60
CA ASN A 184 0.19 32.39 -5.82
C ASN A 184 0.14 30.88 -5.60
N VAL A 185 0.92 30.37 -4.65
CA VAL A 185 0.95 28.97 -4.22
C VAL A 185 1.00 28.92 -2.71
N VAL A 186 0.17 28.07 -2.11
CA VAL A 186 0.13 27.87 -0.66
C VAL A 186 0.35 26.38 -0.37
N PHE A 187 1.37 26.07 0.43
CA PHE A 187 1.56 24.76 1.02
C PHE A 187 1.06 24.80 2.47
N THR A 188 0.40 23.75 2.94
CA THR A 188 -0.13 23.69 4.31
C THR A 188 -0.10 22.25 4.83
N ASP A 189 0.10 22.10 6.14
CA ASP A 189 0.03 20.83 6.86
C ASP A 189 -1.32 20.58 7.54
N GLY A 190 -2.34 21.39 7.23
CA GLY A 190 -3.68 21.27 7.81
C GLY A 190 -4.73 22.02 6.99
N GLU A 191 -5.91 22.21 7.59
CA GLU A 191 -6.97 22.96 6.95
C GLU A 191 -6.65 24.47 6.92
N LEU A 192 -6.69 25.04 5.72
CA LEU A 192 -6.50 26.46 5.53
C LEU A 192 -7.86 27.15 5.67
N THR A 193 -7.99 28.01 6.71
CA THR A 193 -9.22 28.79 6.97
C THR A 193 -9.23 30.14 6.25
N GLU A 194 -8.06 30.59 5.77
CA GLU A 194 -7.92 31.89 5.11
C GLU A 194 -8.17 31.78 3.60
N PRO A 195 -8.92 32.72 3.01
CA PRO A 195 -9.10 32.76 1.59
C PRO A 195 -7.79 33.08 0.87
N THR A 196 -7.46 32.30 -0.18
CA THR A 196 -6.32 32.57 -1.06
C THR A 196 -6.76 32.52 -2.52
N ARG A 197 -6.04 33.24 -3.39
CA ARG A 197 -6.21 33.18 -4.84
C ARG A 197 -5.30 32.15 -5.50
N GLY A 198 -4.38 31.60 -4.75
CA GLY A 198 -3.35 30.69 -5.21
C GLY A 198 -3.78 29.24 -5.24
N VAL A 199 -2.92 28.40 -5.83
CA VAL A 199 -3.04 26.94 -5.77
C VAL A 199 -2.73 26.48 -4.36
N ILE A 200 -3.59 25.66 -3.75
CA ILE A 200 -3.40 25.10 -2.42
C ILE A 200 -2.94 23.67 -2.54
N CYS A 201 -1.81 23.33 -1.90
CA CYS A 201 -1.29 21.99 -1.74
C CYS A 201 -1.21 21.66 -0.24
N SER A 202 -2.03 20.73 0.24
CA SER A 202 -1.96 20.22 1.62
C SER A 202 -1.04 19.01 1.70
N ILE A 203 -0.23 18.96 2.74
CA ILE A 203 0.78 17.91 2.99
C ILE A 203 0.51 17.36 4.39
N SER A 204 0.31 16.05 4.49
CA SER A 204 0.20 15.33 5.77
C SER A 204 1.28 14.24 5.82
N ASP A 205 1.41 13.54 6.93
CA ASP A 205 2.45 12.51 7.14
C ASP A 205 2.48 11.39 6.08
N ARG A 206 1.40 11.24 5.29
CA ARG A 206 1.29 10.15 4.30
C ARG A 206 0.63 10.56 3.00
N GLU A 207 0.19 11.80 2.88
CA GLU A 207 -0.62 12.24 1.74
C GLU A 207 -0.30 13.69 1.33
N ILE A 208 -0.17 13.89 0.04
CA ILE A 208 -0.07 15.20 -0.60
C ILE A 208 -1.33 15.38 -1.43
N ARG A 209 -2.00 16.52 -1.27
CA ARG A 209 -3.23 16.84 -2.00
C ARG A 209 -3.12 18.21 -2.65
N CYS A 210 -3.49 18.29 -3.91
CA CYS A 210 -3.62 19.56 -4.62
C CYS A 210 -4.95 19.55 -5.42
N GLY A 211 -5.95 20.27 -4.94
CA GLY A 211 -7.31 20.20 -5.43
C GLY A 211 -7.91 18.78 -5.26
N SER A 212 -8.38 18.19 -6.36
CA SER A 212 -8.91 16.82 -6.38
C SER A 212 -7.82 15.73 -6.55
N ILE A 213 -6.59 16.12 -6.83
CA ILE A 213 -5.48 15.19 -7.05
C ILE A 213 -4.83 14.87 -5.71
N ILE A 214 -4.72 13.57 -5.42
CA ILE A 214 -4.15 13.06 -4.18
C ILE A 214 -3.01 12.11 -4.54
N ARG A 215 -1.87 12.25 -3.85
CA ARG A 215 -0.76 11.31 -3.89
C ARG A 215 -0.36 10.92 -2.47
N ARG A 216 -0.25 9.62 -2.22
CA ARG A 216 0.28 9.10 -0.95
C ARG A 216 1.73 8.73 -1.10
N TYR A 217 2.47 8.80 -0.01
CA TYR A 217 3.88 8.46 0.06
C TYR A 217 4.21 7.74 1.36
N LYS A 218 5.31 6.99 1.35
CA LYS A 218 5.86 6.35 2.55
C LYS A 218 7.14 7.07 2.95
N VAL A 219 7.27 7.38 4.23
CA VAL A 219 8.54 7.76 4.84
C VAL A 219 9.02 6.57 5.63
N SER A 220 10.27 6.15 5.46
CA SER A 220 10.83 5.07 6.25
C SER A 220 10.77 5.43 7.73
N ARG A 221 10.14 4.58 8.55
CA ARG A 221 10.05 4.80 10.01
C ARG A 221 11.43 4.82 10.69
N ASN A 222 12.42 4.19 10.06
CA ASN A 222 13.78 4.12 10.57
C ASN A 222 14.62 5.35 10.20
N ASP A 223 14.11 6.22 9.30
CA ASP A 223 14.78 7.44 8.90
C ASP A 223 14.04 8.68 9.42
N LEU A 224 14.35 9.01 10.66
CA LEU A 224 13.77 10.15 11.36
C LEU A 224 13.99 11.48 10.65
N MET A 225 15.10 11.62 9.95
CA MET A 225 15.47 12.82 9.20
C MET A 225 14.50 13.10 8.08
N THR A 226 14.13 12.05 7.34
CA THR A 226 13.19 12.17 6.23
C THR A 226 11.84 12.67 6.74
N HIS A 227 11.43 12.25 7.94
CA HIS A 227 10.17 12.72 8.53
C HIS A 227 10.19 14.22 8.89
N LEU A 228 11.28 14.71 9.48
CA LEU A 228 11.39 16.11 9.92
C LEU A 228 11.58 17.11 8.78
N THR A 229 12.25 16.68 7.71
CA THR A 229 12.52 17.52 6.51
C THR A 229 11.55 17.26 5.37
N SER A 230 10.73 16.21 5.45
CA SER A 230 9.83 15.75 4.38
C SER A 230 8.92 16.85 3.83
N TYR A 231 8.37 17.68 4.69
CA TYR A 231 7.48 18.78 4.27
C TYR A 231 8.19 19.81 3.41
N SER A 232 9.43 20.20 3.77
CA SER A 232 10.24 21.13 2.97
C SER A 232 10.68 20.48 1.65
N ILE A 233 11.05 19.20 1.65
CA ILE A 233 11.37 18.43 0.43
C ILE A 233 10.15 18.39 -0.50
N ILE A 234 8.98 18.02 0.03
CA ILE A 234 7.74 17.92 -0.75
C ILE A 234 7.37 19.26 -1.34
N ALA A 235 7.28 20.32 -0.53
CA ALA A 235 6.88 21.64 -0.98
C ALA A 235 7.84 22.19 -2.04
N ALA A 236 9.15 22.10 -1.81
CA ALA A 236 10.16 22.56 -2.76
C ALA A 236 10.15 21.73 -4.05
N THR A 237 9.90 20.40 -3.96
CA THR A 237 9.81 19.55 -5.17
C THR A 237 8.59 19.88 -5.99
N ILE A 238 7.40 20.02 -5.39
CA ILE A 238 6.18 20.42 -6.10
C ILE A 238 6.40 21.77 -6.77
N PHE A 239 6.92 22.74 -6.03
CA PHE A 239 7.15 24.08 -6.53
C PHE A 239 8.15 24.09 -7.71
N GLY A 240 9.30 23.43 -7.55
CA GLY A 240 10.31 23.32 -8.60
C GLY A 240 9.82 22.57 -9.84
N ALA A 241 9.05 21.49 -9.67
CA ALA A 241 8.44 20.74 -10.76
C ALA A 241 7.42 21.60 -11.54
N MET A 242 6.56 22.35 -10.83
CA MET A 242 5.61 23.27 -11.45
C MET A 242 6.32 24.37 -12.24
N LEU A 243 7.43 24.90 -11.75
CA LEU A 243 8.25 25.87 -12.50
C LEU A 243 8.87 25.25 -13.75
N ASN A 244 9.18 23.96 -13.74
CA ASN A 244 9.62 23.18 -14.91
C ASN A 244 8.46 22.71 -15.81
N LYS A 245 7.25 23.27 -15.63
CA LYS A 245 6.04 23.00 -16.42
C LYS A 245 5.46 21.58 -16.25
N ALA A 246 5.84 20.85 -15.21
CA ALA A 246 5.16 19.61 -14.85
C ALA A 246 3.68 19.90 -14.51
N ASN A 247 2.77 19.03 -14.95
CA ASN A 247 1.38 19.13 -14.52
C ASN A 247 1.25 18.74 -13.02
N THR A 248 0.12 19.06 -12.41
CA THR A 248 -0.09 18.84 -10.97
C THR A 248 0.12 17.38 -10.58
N ARG A 249 -0.34 16.41 -11.37
CA ARG A 249 -0.17 14.98 -11.08
C ARG A 249 1.32 14.58 -11.08
N GLU A 250 2.05 15.00 -12.10
CA GLU A 250 3.49 14.76 -12.21
C GLU A 250 4.26 15.42 -11.05
N ALA A 251 3.92 16.66 -10.70
CA ALA A 251 4.56 17.36 -9.60
C ALA A 251 4.36 16.64 -8.24
N LEU A 252 3.14 16.14 -7.98
CA LEU A 252 2.87 15.35 -6.78
C LEU A 252 3.58 14.00 -6.81
N GLU A 253 3.68 13.35 -7.97
CA GLU A 253 4.41 12.09 -8.13
C GLU A 253 5.91 12.29 -7.90
N MET A 254 6.52 13.32 -8.49
CA MET A 254 7.91 13.68 -8.25
C MET A 254 8.19 13.96 -6.77
N ALA A 255 7.27 14.65 -6.09
CA ALA A 255 7.42 14.95 -4.66
C ALA A 255 7.37 13.69 -3.79
N ALA A 256 6.45 12.78 -4.08
CA ALA A 256 6.36 11.50 -3.39
C ALA A 256 7.64 10.66 -3.60
N ILE A 257 8.09 10.53 -4.85
CA ILE A 257 9.33 9.81 -5.19
C ILE A 257 10.54 10.46 -4.52
N ASN A 258 10.63 11.79 -4.52
CA ASN A 258 11.78 12.47 -3.93
C ASN A 258 11.85 12.22 -2.42
N VAL A 259 10.73 12.34 -1.70
CA VAL A 259 10.71 12.11 -0.24
C VAL A 259 10.87 10.64 0.13
N GLU A 260 10.39 9.71 -0.71
CA GLU A 260 10.58 8.26 -0.51
C GLU A 260 12.03 7.81 -0.70
N ASN A 261 12.82 8.53 -1.52
CA ASN A 261 14.20 8.18 -1.88
C ASN A 261 15.26 9.18 -1.38
N ALA A 262 14.85 10.29 -0.78
CA ALA A 262 15.80 11.25 -0.23
C ALA A 262 16.58 10.63 0.94
N THR A 263 17.90 10.81 0.92
CA THR A 263 18.75 10.45 2.05
C THR A 263 18.97 11.68 2.95
N LEU A 264 19.63 11.46 4.08
CA LEU A 264 19.99 12.51 5.06
C LEU A 264 20.70 13.73 4.44
N THR A 265 21.36 13.54 3.32
CA THR A 265 22.27 14.53 2.73
C THR A 265 21.96 14.86 1.29
N ASP A 266 21.00 14.16 0.67
CA ASP A 266 20.83 14.25 -0.77
C ASP A 266 19.39 14.08 -1.25
N SER A 267 18.88 15.03 -2.04
CA SER A 267 17.63 14.95 -2.79
C SER A 267 17.91 14.57 -4.25
N LEU A 268 16.88 14.12 -4.97
CA LEU A 268 17.03 13.66 -6.35
C LEU A 268 17.06 14.84 -7.34
N SER A 269 17.87 14.72 -8.40
CA SER A 269 17.86 15.66 -9.52
C SER A 269 16.59 15.53 -10.37
N LEU A 270 16.26 16.59 -11.14
CA LEU A 270 15.11 16.59 -12.03
C LEU A 270 15.14 15.42 -13.02
N ASN A 271 16.27 15.14 -13.65
CA ASN A 271 16.41 14.03 -14.61
C ASN A 271 16.12 12.68 -13.96
N LYS A 272 16.63 12.46 -12.73
CA LYS A 272 16.39 11.21 -12.01
C LYS A 272 14.94 11.06 -11.59
N LEU A 273 14.30 12.14 -11.14
CA LEU A 273 12.87 12.14 -10.81
C LEU A 273 12.01 11.85 -12.04
N THR A 274 12.28 12.49 -13.17
CA THR A 274 11.56 12.24 -14.43
C THR A 274 11.70 10.77 -14.85
N GLN A 275 12.92 10.23 -14.82
CA GLN A 275 13.17 8.81 -15.11
C GLN A 275 12.35 7.89 -14.20
N LEU A 276 12.36 8.12 -12.88
CA LEU A 276 11.63 7.30 -11.92
C LEU A 276 10.11 7.40 -12.09
N VAL A 277 9.58 8.57 -12.46
CA VAL A 277 8.15 8.73 -12.80
C VAL A 277 7.79 7.90 -14.03
N GLU A 278 8.61 7.96 -15.09
CA GLU A 278 8.40 7.17 -16.32
C GLU A 278 8.47 5.67 -16.04
N GLU A 279 9.48 5.22 -15.26
CA GLU A 279 9.63 3.81 -14.85
C GLU A 279 8.40 3.34 -14.06
N ARG A 280 7.90 4.13 -13.11
CA ARG A 280 6.69 3.83 -12.32
C ARG A 280 5.44 3.77 -13.20
N GLN A 281 5.26 4.71 -14.11
CA GLN A 281 4.13 4.71 -15.07
C GLN A 281 4.16 3.48 -15.99
N LYS A 282 5.35 3.07 -16.44
CA LYS A 282 5.55 1.86 -17.25
C LYS A 282 5.24 0.60 -16.45
N ALA A 283 5.69 0.53 -15.19
CA ALA A 283 5.40 -0.60 -14.30
C ALA A 283 3.89 -0.73 -14.04
N ASP A 284 3.20 0.37 -13.73
CA ASP A 284 1.74 0.40 -13.56
C ASP A 284 1.01 -0.03 -14.83
N GLY A 285 1.49 0.37 -16.00
CA GLY A 285 0.95 -0.05 -17.30
C GLY A 285 1.10 -1.55 -17.54
N ASN A 286 2.22 -2.13 -17.20
CA ASN A 286 2.47 -3.57 -17.28
C ASN A 286 1.56 -4.36 -16.33
N LEU A 287 1.42 -3.94 -15.07
CA LEU A 287 0.52 -4.57 -14.09
C LEU A 287 -0.92 -4.57 -14.58
N ARG A 288 -1.39 -3.42 -15.11
CA ARG A 288 -2.73 -3.30 -15.69
C ARG A 288 -2.94 -4.25 -16.87
N LEU A 289 -1.97 -4.38 -17.76
CA LEU A 289 -2.04 -5.29 -18.91
C LEU A 289 -2.14 -6.75 -18.45
N ILE A 290 -1.28 -7.17 -17.52
CA ILE A 290 -1.27 -8.53 -16.97
C ILE A 290 -2.59 -8.82 -16.26
N ALA A 291 -3.06 -7.91 -15.39
CA ALA A 291 -4.31 -8.09 -14.66
C ALA A 291 -5.52 -8.22 -15.62
N LYS A 292 -5.60 -7.38 -16.65
CA LYS A 292 -6.63 -7.49 -17.70
C LYS A 292 -6.55 -8.82 -18.46
N THR A 293 -5.34 -9.30 -18.75
CA THR A 293 -5.14 -10.61 -19.39
C THR A 293 -5.70 -11.72 -18.51
N LEU A 294 -5.40 -11.71 -17.20
CA LEU A 294 -5.84 -12.73 -16.25
C LEU A 294 -7.38 -12.82 -16.13
N VAL A 295 -8.07 -11.70 -16.26
CA VAL A 295 -9.54 -11.65 -16.18
C VAL A 295 -10.21 -11.46 -17.55
N THR A 296 -9.55 -11.85 -18.64
CA THR A 296 -10.16 -11.82 -19.98
C THR A 296 -11.47 -12.61 -19.99
N PRO A 297 -12.57 -12.03 -20.50
CA PRO A 297 -13.88 -12.69 -20.52
C PRO A 297 -13.88 -14.06 -21.18
N GLY A 298 -14.68 -14.97 -20.63
CA GLY A 298 -14.85 -16.32 -21.17
C GLY A 298 -13.77 -17.32 -20.80
N ARG A 299 -12.76 -16.92 -20.00
CA ARG A 299 -11.69 -17.78 -19.50
C ARG A 299 -11.48 -17.54 -18.01
N GLY A 300 -10.94 -18.52 -17.30
CA GLY A 300 -10.66 -18.42 -15.87
C GLY A 300 -9.19 -18.57 -15.50
N ILE A 301 -8.95 -18.77 -14.21
CA ILE A 301 -7.65 -19.07 -13.63
C ILE A 301 -7.71 -20.46 -12.99
N LEU A 302 -6.75 -21.31 -13.31
CA LEU A 302 -6.58 -22.59 -12.61
C LEU A 302 -5.81 -22.34 -11.31
N ALA A 303 -6.43 -22.65 -10.17
CA ALA A 303 -5.72 -22.70 -8.89
C ALA A 303 -5.14 -24.13 -8.70
N ALA A 304 -3.82 -24.25 -8.90
CA ALA A 304 -3.06 -25.49 -8.74
C ALA A 304 -1.98 -25.31 -7.67
N ASP A 305 -2.35 -24.61 -6.58
CA ASP A 305 -1.47 -24.07 -5.57
C ASP A 305 -1.65 -24.72 -4.19
N GLU A 306 -2.23 -25.94 -4.14
CA GLU A 306 -2.36 -26.68 -2.89
C GLU A 306 -0.98 -26.90 -2.26
N SER A 307 -0.85 -26.44 -0.99
CA SER A 307 0.36 -26.66 -0.16
C SER A 307 0.51 -28.14 0.21
N GLY A 308 1.70 -28.53 0.67
CA GLY A 308 1.99 -29.92 1.05
C GLY A 308 0.92 -30.55 1.94
N GLY A 309 0.44 -29.88 2.97
CA GLY A 309 -0.63 -30.43 3.83
C GLY A 309 -1.98 -30.55 3.13
N SER A 310 -2.31 -29.61 2.23
CA SER A 310 -3.58 -29.65 1.49
C SER A 310 -3.57 -30.76 0.42
N ILE A 311 -2.46 -30.95 -0.29
CA ILE A 311 -2.34 -32.01 -1.28
C ILE A 311 -2.25 -33.39 -0.63
N HIS A 312 -1.55 -33.50 0.52
CA HIS A 312 -1.49 -34.71 1.31
C HIS A 312 -2.89 -35.22 1.68
N LYS A 313 -3.71 -34.37 2.30
CA LYS A 313 -5.09 -34.71 2.68
C LYS A 313 -5.92 -35.15 1.45
N LYS A 314 -5.80 -34.44 0.34
CA LYS A 314 -6.50 -34.74 -0.92
C LYS A 314 -6.09 -36.12 -1.48
N PHE A 315 -4.81 -36.47 -1.44
CA PHE A 315 -4.28 -37.74 -1.90
C PHE A 315 -4.66 -38.88 -0.96
N GLU A 316 -4.60 -38.67 0.37
CA GLU A 316 -5.05 -39.62 1.38
C GLU A 316 -6.52 -40.00 1.18
N GLU A 317 -7.41 -39.01 1.01
CA GLU A 317 -8.84 -39.22 0.74
C GLU A 317 -9.07 -39.99 -0.58
N ALA A 318 -8.20 -39.83 -1.57
CA ALA A 318 -8.26 -40.54 -2.86
C ALA A 318 -7.49 -41.86 -2.89
N GLY A 319 -6.82 -42.26 -1.79
CA GLY A 319 -5.98 -43.46 -1.71
C GLY A 319 -4.73 -43.39 -2.58
N ILE A 320 -4.18 -42.20 -2.82
CA ILE A 320 -3.02 -41.95 -3.66
C ILE A 320 -1.78 -41.74 -2.77
N LEU A 321 -0.64 -42.32 -3.19
CA LEU A 321 0.62 -42.10 -2.49
C LEU A 321 1.06 -40.64 -2.61
N ASP A 322 1.34 -39.99 -1.47
CA ASP A 322 1.85 -38.62 -1.42
C ASP A 322 3.38 -38.61 -1.46
N ASP A 323 3.94 -38.53 -2.65
CA ASP A 323 5.36 -38.28 -2.90
C ASP A 323 5.54 -37.20 -4.00
N ALA A 324 6.76 -36.69 -4.14
CA ALA A 324 7.07 -35.64 -5.11
C ALA A 324 6.73 -36.02 -6.56
N LYS A 325 6.84 -37.33 -6.91
CA LYS A 325 6.52 -37.81 -8.24
C LYS A 325 5.02 -37.74 -8.51
N HIS A 326 4.18 -38.24 -7.59
CA HIS A 326 2.72 -38.20 -7.76
C HIS A 326 2.20 -36.75 -7.73
N ARG A 327 2.75 -35.87 -6.89
CA ARG A 327 2.41 -34.44 -6.90
C ARG A 327 2.75 -33.80 -8.22
N ARG A 328 3.95 -34.06 -8.76
CA ARG A 328 4.38 -33.59 -10.08
C ARG A 328 3.48 -34.14 -11.19
N ASP A 329 3.21 -35.45 -11.21
CA ASP A 329 2.38 -36.09 -12.23
C ASP A 329 0.95 -35.53 -12.20
N TYR A 330 0.39 -35.32 -11.03
CA TYR A 330 -0.91 -34.67 -10.86
C TYR A 330 -0.96 -33.25 -11.46
N ARG A 331 0.07 -32.43 -11.24
CA ARG A 331 0.18 -31.09 -11.84
C ARG A 331 0.34 -31.18 -13.37
N ASN A 332 1.16 -32.12 -13.83
CA ASN A 332 1.41 -32.34 -15.24
C ASN A 332 0.14 -32.70 -16.02
N LEU A 333 -0.79 -33.46 -15.44
CA LEU A 333 -2.10 -33.73 -16.03
C LEU A 333 -2.79 -32.47 -16.49
N PHE A 334 -2.90 -31.47 -15.60
CA PHE A 334 -3.61 -30.23 -15.90
C PHE A 334 -2.86 -29.39 -16.93
N PHE A 335 -1.55 -29.21 -16.75
CA PHE A 335 -0.78 -28.28 -17.57
C PHE A 335 -0.59 -28.81 -19.00
N THR A 336 -0.56 -30.11 -19.18
CA THR A 336 -0.43 -30.76 -20.51
C THR A 336 -1.77 -31.08 -21.14
N THR A 337 -2.90 -30.68 -20.56
CA THR A 337 -4.23 -30.85 -21.17
C THR A 337 -4.32 -30.02 -22.46
N ARG A 338 -4.79 -30.66 -23.53
CA ARG A 338 -4.88 -30.04 -24.86
C ARG A 338 -5.72 -28.76 -24.87
N ASN A 339 -5.25 -27.74 -25.58
CA ASN A 339 -5.94 -26.45 -25.73
C ASN A 339 -6.23 -25.74 -24.40
N LEU A 340 -5.48 -25.99 -23.33
CA LEU A 340 -5.68 -25.37 -22.01
C LEU A 340 -5.78 -23.85 -22.12
N ASN A 341 -4.96 -23.22 -22.96
CA ASN A 341 -4.94 -21.78 -23.21
C ASN A 341 -6.23 -21.20 -23.81
N LYS A 342 -7.15 -22.02 -24.30
CA LYS A 342 -8.48 -21.55 -24.72
C LYS A 342 -9.42 -21.30 -23.55
N TYR A 343 -9.14 -21.88 -22.37
CA TYR A 343 -10.01 -21.89 -21.22
C TYR A 343 -9.41 -21.20 -19.99
N VAL A 344 -8.07 -21.07 -19.96
CA VAL A 344 -7.33 -20.59 -18.80
C VAL A 344 -6.41 -19.44 -19.19
N ASN A 345 -6.53 -18.33 -18.50
CA ASN A 345 -5.65 -17.15 -18.68
C ASN A 345 -4.40 -17.24 -17.80
N GLY A 346 -4.50 -17.87 -16.63
CA GLY A 346 -3.41 -17.99 -15.67
C GLY A 346 -3.50 -19.25 -14.83
N VAL A 347 -2.38 -19.64 -14.26
CA VAL A 347 -2.27 -20.78 -13.34
C VAL A 347 -1.55 -20.34 -12.09
N ILE A 348 -2.18 -20.53 -10.92
CA ILE A 348 -1.52 -20.32 -9.62
C ILE A 348 -0.75 -21.59 -9.27
N LEU A 349 0.56 -21.48 -9.09
CA LEU A 349 1.45 -22.57 -8.73
C LEU A 349 1.77 -22.55 -7.23
N PHE A 350 2.15 -23.69 -6.69
CA PHE A 350 2.85 -23.81 -5.42
C PHE A 350 4.36 -23.78 -5.66
N ASP A 351 5.18 -23.38 -4.71
CA ASP A 351 6.63 -23.25 -4.87
C ASP A 351 7.28 -24.53 -5.40
N GLU A 352 7.00 -25.70 -4.79
CA GLU A 352 7.48 -27.00 -5.28
C GLU A 352 7.16 -27.20 -6.77
N THR A 353 5.94 -26.89 -7.17
CA THR A 353 5.46 -27.06 -8.54
C THR A 353 6.16 -26.12 -9.52
N ALA A 354 6.41 -24.88 -9.12
CA ALA A 354 7.11 -23.90 -9.95
C ALA A 354 8.56 -24.35 -10.29
N ARG A 355 9.15 -25.19 -9.43
CA ARG A 355 10.50 -25.73 -9.59
C ARG A 355 10.53 -27.11 -10.29
N GLN A 356 9.36 -27.70 -10.58
CA GLN A 356 9.23 -28.99 -11.25
C GLN A 356 9.15 -28.84 -12.78
N LYS A 357 9.25 -29.97 -13.49
CA LYS A 357 9.30 -30.03 -14.95
C LYS A 357 8.15 -30.83 -15.54
N ALA A 358 7.70 -30.39 -16.70
CA ALA A 358 6.81 -31.16 -17.59
C ALA A 358 7.50 -32.39 -18.18
N ASP A 359 6.74 -33.26 -18.83
CA ASP A 359 7.26 -34.50 -19.47
C ASP A 359 8.28 -34.22 -20.59
N ASP A 360 8.21 -33.05 -21.22
CA ASP A 360 9.15 -32.62 -22.27
C ASP A 360 10.44 -32.00 -21.74
N GLY A 361 10.62 -31.94 -20.40
CA GLY A 361 11.82 -31.47 -19.72
C GLY A 361 11.86 -29.98 -19.45
N ARG A 362 10.91 -29.17 -19.96
CA ARG A 362 10.78 -27.75 -19.61
C ARG A 362 10.25 -27.60 -18.18
N ASP A 363 10.69 -26.57 -17.45
CA ASP A 363 10.04 -26.21 -16.22
C ASP A 363 8.58 -25.79 -16.48
N PHE A 364 7.70 -25.97 -15.48
CA PHE A 364 6.27 -25.69 -15.65
C PHE A 364 5.97 -24.20 -15.93
N VAL A 365 6.77 -23.29 -15.41
CA VAL A 365 6.62 -21.85 -15.65
C VAL A 365 6.85 -21.53 -17.12
N SER A 366 7.97 -22.01 -17.68
CA SER A 366 8.30 -21.86 -19.11
C SER A 366 7.30 -22.58 -20.01
N TYR A 367 6.83 -23.76 -19.60
CA TYR A 367 5.82 -24.52 -20.33
C TYR A 367 4.50 -23.74 -20.49
N LEU A 368 3.98 -23.18 -19.38
CA LEU A 368 2.75 -22.38 -19.37
C LEU A 368 2.91 -21.09 -20.18
N THR A 369 4.05 -20.40 -20.00
CA THR A 369 4.38 -19.17 -20.73
C THR A 369 4.39 -19.41 -22.25
N ALA A 370 4.97 -20.50 -22.71
CA ALA A 370 5.01 -20.86 -24.14
C ALA A 370 3.61 -21.10 -24.72
N MET A 371 2.63 -21.47 -23.89
CA MET A 371 1.22 -21.60 -24.30
C MET A 371 0.45 -20.26 -24.23
N GLY A 372 1.07 -19.17 -23.81
CA GLY A 372 0.41 -17.88 -23.59
C GLY A 372 -0.46 -17.85 -22.34
N ILE A 373 -0.21 -18.73 -21.37
CA ILE A 373 -0.85 -18.76 -20.05
C ILE A 373 0.05 -18.06 -19.05
N VAL A 374 -0.46 -17.12 -18.29
CA VAL A 374 0.31 -16.36 -17.30
C VAL A 374 0.60 -17.25 -16.08
N PRO A 375 1.88 -17.51 -15.73
CA PRO A 375 2.21 -18.20 -14.49
C PRO A 375 2.05 -17.29 -13.28
N GLY A 376 1.54 -17.84 -12.19
CA GLY A 376 1.44 -17.16 -10.91
C GLY A 376 1.85 -18.06 -9.76
N ILE A 377 1.96 -17.50 -8.57
CA ILE A 377 2.51 -18.18 -7.40
C ILE A 377 1.71 -17.88 -6.13
N LYS A 378 1.47 -18.90 -5.32
CA LYS A 378 1.00 -18.74 -3.95
C LYS A 378 2.17 -18.37 -3.05
N VAL A 379 2.06 -17.24 -2.36
CA VAL A 379 3.16 -16.70 -1.54
C VAL A 379 2.86 -16.65 -0.04
N ASP A 380 1.61 -16.84 0.38
CA ASP A 380 1.30 -16.98 1.81
C ASP A 380 1.89 -18.27 2.40
N LEU A 381 2.32 -18.22 3.66
CA LEU A 381 2.94 -19.33 4.40
C LEU A 381 1.98 -20.03 5.37
N GLY A 382 0.67 -19.85 5.17
CA GLY A 382 -0.37 -20.50 5.95
C GLY A 382 -0.88 -19.65 7.12
N LEU A 383 -1.80 -20.26 7.88
CA LEU A 383 -2.56 -19.60 8.94
C LEU A 383 -1.92 -19.85 10.31
N GLU A 384 -2.00 -18.84 11.18
CA GLU A 384 -1.59 -18.88 12.57
C GLU A 384 -2.64 -18.20 13.45
N ASN A 385 -2.84 -18.67 14.68
CA ASN A 385 -3.76 -18.04 15.61
C ASN A 385 -3.20 -16.71 16.10
N PHE A 386 -4.08 -15.75 16.39
CA PHE A 386 -3.65 -14.53 17.07
C PHE A 386 -3.10 -14.85 18.46
N ALA A 387 -2.07 -14.10 18.85
CA ALA A 387 -1.43 -14.27 20.16
C ALA A 387 -2.26 -13.66 21.30
N GLU A 388 -3.10 -12.66 21.00
CA GLU A 388 -3.97 -12.00 21.96
C GLU A 388 -5.07 -12.97 22.44
N PRO A 389 -5.20 -13.20 23.77
CA PRO A 389 -6.10 -14.23 24.31
C PRO A 389 -7.56 -14.08 23.88
N GLU A 390 -8.04 -12.86 23.71
CA GLU A 390 -9.42 -12.54 23.30
C GLU A 390 -9.71 -12.89 21.83
N TYR A 391 -8.67 -12.98 20.98
CA TYR A 391 -8.74 -13.31 19.56
C TYR A 391 -8.08 -14.66 19.21
N ALA A 392 -7.61 -15.41 20.19
CA ALA A 392 -6.85 -16.66 19.98
C ALA A 392 -7.63 -17.77 19.23
N SER A 393 -8.95 -17.65 19.10
CA SER A 393 -9.76 -18.55 18.25
C SER A 393 -9.77 -18.15 16.77
N GLU A 394 -9.26 -16.96 16.44
CA GLU A 394 -9.20 -16.43 15.08
C GLU A 394 -7.77 -16.51 14.52
N LYS A 395 -7.64 -16.39 13.22
CA LYS A 395 -6.37 -16.62 12.53
C LYS A 395 -5.98 -15.45 11.65
N TRP A 396 -4.67 -15.28 11.50
CA TRP A 396 -4.07 -14.41 10.51
C TRP A 396 -3.15 -15.22 9.58
N THR A 397 -2.82 -14.65 8.44
CA THR A 397 -2.00 -15.33 7.43
C THR A 397 -0.60 -14.77 7.44
N LYS A 398 0.41 -15.62 7.65
CA LYS A 398 1.82 -15.25 7.77
C LYS A 398 2.59 -15.33 6.45
N GLY A 399 3.77 -14.71 6.43
CA GLY A 399 4.75 -14.78 5.33
C GLY A 399 5.09 -13.44 4.70
N LEU A 400 4.99 -12.31 5.44
CA LEU A 400 5.41 -11.00 4.95
C LEU A 400 6.92 -10.75 5.13
N GLU A 401 7.56 -11.40 6.12
CA GLU A 401 8.90 -11.04 6.61
C GLU A 401 9.98 -11.06 5.51
N ASP A 402 9.93 -12.04 4.61
CA ASP A 402 10.88 -12.23 3.50
C ASP A 402 10.19 -12.13 2.13
N LEU A 403 9.01 -11.55 2.09
CA LEU A 403 8.17 -11.53 0.89
C LEU A 403 8.81 -10.78 -0.29
N PRO A 404 9.43 -9.61 -0.12
CA PRO A 404 10.06 -8.89 -1.23
C PRO A 404 11.14 -9.71 -1.95
N GLU A 405 11.98 -10.42 -1.20
CA GLU A 405 13.05 -11.27 -1.73
C GLU A 405 12.46 -12.47 -2.49
N ARG A 406 11.44 -13.12 -1.94
CA ARG A 406 10.75 -14.24 -2.61
C ARG A 406 10.03 -13.79 -3.88
N LEU A 407 9.42 -12.61 -3.86
CA LEU A 407 8.77 -12.05 -5.06
C LEU A 407 9.77 -11.74 -6.17
N ALA A 408 10.96 -11.24 -5.83
CA ALA A 408 12.03 -11.01 -6.80
C ALA A 408 12.46 -12.33 -7.45
N GLU A 409 12.69 -13.41 -6.65
CA GLU A 409 13.01 -14.74 -7.16
C GLU A 409 11.91 -15.26 -8.10
N TYR A 410 10.65 -15.21 -7.68
CA TYR A 410 9.53 -15.69 -8.50
C TYR A 410 9.35 -14.89 -9.79
N TYR A 411 9.61 -13.57 -9.74
CA TYR A 411 9.59 -12.75 -10.96
C TYR A 411 10.64 -13.20 -11.96
N GLU A 412 11.88 -13.47 -11.51
CA GLU A 412 12.96 -14.00 -12.34
C GLU A 412 12.63 -15.41 -12.89
N MET A 413 11.95 -16.25 -12.11
CA MET A 413 11.45 -17.55 -12.58
C MET A 413 10.35 -17.41 -13.66
N GLY A 414 9.75 -16.24 -13.84
CA GLY A 414 8.72 -15.97 -14.83
C GLY A 414 7.30 -15.82 -14.29
N ALA A 415 7.09 -15.86 -12.98
CA ALA A 415 5.78 -15.54 -12.40
C ALA A 415 5.43 -14.06 -12.64
N ARG A 416 4.15 -13.77 -12.94
CA ARG A 416 3.67 -12.43 -13.22
C ARG A 416 2.47 -12.03 -12.37
N PHE A 417 1.95 -12.94 -11.58
CA PHE A 417 0.97 -12.65 -10.55
C PHE A 417 1.20 -13.53 -9.31
N ALA A 418 0.73 -13.07 -8.18
CA ALA A 418 0.80 -13.81 -6.92
C ALA A 418 -0.58 -13.90 -6.27
N LYS A 419 -0.75 -14.85 -5.35
CA LYS A 419 -1.98 -15.00 -4.58
C LYS A 419 -1.67 -15.15 -3.10
N TRP A 420 -2.49 -14.47 -2.28
CA TRP A 420 -2.46 -14.55 -0.82
C TRP A 420 -3.87 -14.71 -0.27
N ARG A 421 -4.08 -15.74 0.55
CA ARG A 421 -5.37 -16.05 1.15
C ARG A 421 -5.43 -15.62 2.62
N ALA A 422 -6.46 -14.87 2.99
CA ALA A 422 -6.89 -14.66 4.36
C ALA A 422 -8.22 -15.40 4.60
N ALA A 423 -8.33 -16.18 5.67
CA ALA A 423 -9.49 -17.01 5.94
C ALA A 423 -10.22 -16.52 7.19
N PHE A 424 -11.52 -16.27 7.06
CA PHE A 424 -12.39 -15.79 8.12
C PHE A 424 -13.42 -16.86 8.50
N GLU A 425 -13.22 -17.50 9.64
CA GLU A 425 -14.16 -18.49 10.18
C GLU A 425 -15.36 -17.77 10.82
N VAL A 426 -16.57 -18.26 10.57
CA VAL A 426 -17.80 -17.66 11.09
C VAL A 426 -18.34 -18.47 12.25
N THR A 427 -18.50 -17.82 13.41
CA THR A 427 -19.21 -18.33 14.57
C THR A 427 -20.26 -17.32 15.03
N LEU A 428 -21.38 -17.81 15.52
CA LEU A 428 -22.51 -17.02 15.99
C LEU A 428 -22.75 -17.29 17.46
N ASP A 429 -23.08 -16.25 18.23
CA ASP A 429 -23.62 -16.34 19.59
C ASP A 429 -25.15 -16.21 19.55
N GLY A 430 -25.82 -16.83 20.51
CA GLY A 430 -27.27 -16.75 20.64
C GLY A 430 -28.04 -17.56 19.60
N VAL A 431 -27.44 -18.55 18.96
CA VAL A 431 -28.16 -19.43 18.01
C VAL A 431 -29.35 -20.11 18.69
N GLY A 432 -30.54 -19.93 18.11
CA GLY A 432 -31.80 -20.41 18.68
C GLY A 432 -32.51 -19.40 19.59
N SER A 433 -32.00 -18.17 19.72
CA SER A 433 -32.67 -17.04 20.39
C SER A 433 -33.03 -15.94 19.40
N ASP A 434 -33.84 -14.95 19.85
CA ASP A 434 -34.19 -13.78 19.03
C ASP A 434 -33.00 -12.82 18.79
N ASN A 435 -31.89 -13.00 19.50
CA ASN A 435 -30.70 -12.15 19.42
C ASN A 435 -29.46 -12.94 18.97
N VAL A 436 -29.40 -13.27 17.68
CA VAL A 436 -28.22 -13.89 17.07
C VAL A 436 -27.20 -12.80 16.68
N THR A 437 -25.97 -12.91 17.14
CA THR A 437 -24.89 -11.98 16.81
C THR A 437 -23.67 -12.71 16.23
N VAL A 438 -22.95 -12.04 15.34
CA VAL A 438 -21.69 -12.56 14.80
C VAL A 438 -20.60 -12.39 15.86
N ARG A 439 -20.05 -13.51 16.33
CA ARG A 439 -18.90 -13.53 17.24
C ARG A 439 -17.58 -13.44 16.49
N THR A 440 -17.42 -14.27 15.43
CA THR A 440 -16.29 -14.20 14.53
C THR A 440 -16.77 -14.11 13.08
N PRO A 441 -16.05 -13.43 12.19
CA PRO A 441 -14.81 -12.68 12.44
C PRO A 441 -15.04 -11.38 13.22
N SER A 442 -14.15 -11.12 14.19
CA SER A 442 -14.09 -9.85 14.92
C SER A 442 -13.60 -8.71 14.03
N ASP A 443 -13.87 -7.45 14.40
CA ASP A 443 -13.34 -6.29 13.67
C ASP A 443 -11.82 -6.23 13.74
N TYR A 444 -11.22 -6.71 14.85
CA TYR A 444 -9.76 -6.84 14.99
C TYR A 444 -9.17 -7.80 13.95
N ALA A 445 -9.70 -9.02 13.85
CA ALA A 445 -9.21 -10.01 12.90
C ALA A 445 -9.42 -9.57 11.44
N ILE A 446 -10.54 -8.91 11.13
CA ILE A 446 -10.80 -8.32 9.82
C ILE A 446 -9.74 -7.27 9.50
N LEU A 447 -9.52 -6.29 10.40
CA LEU A 447 -8.56 -5.21 10.18
C LEU A 447 -7.15 -5.76 9.96
N LYS A 448 -6.67 -6.65 10.85
CA LYS A 448 -5.31 -7.20 10.76
C LYS A 448 -5.06 -7.98 9.46
N ASN A 449 -5.98 -8.84 9.07
CA ASN A 449 -5.85 -9.57 7.81
C ASN A 449 -5.96 -8.65 6.59
N CYS A 450 -6.77 -7.59 6.63
CA CYS A 450 -6.85 -6.60 5.56
C CYS A 450 -5.58 -5.73 5.46
N GLU A 451 -4.95 -5.38 6.59
CA GLU A 451 -3.64 -4.72 6.62
C GLU A 451 -2.57 -5.59 5.93
N ILE A 452 -2.50 -6.88 6.30
CA ILE A 452 -1.57 -7.87 5.70
C ILE A 452 -1.82 -8.01 4.19
N LEU A 453 -3.07 -8.16 3.76
CA LEU A 453 -3.43 -8.26 2.34
C LEU A 453 -3.03 -7.00 1.55
N ALA A 454 -3.14 -5.82 2.16
CA ALA A 454 -2.77 -4.58 1.51
C ALA A 454 -1.25 -4.39 1.42
N GLU A 455 -0.50 -4.80 2.44
CA GLU A 455 0.96 -4.80 2.42
C GLU A 455 1.49 -5.79 1.38
N TYR A 456 1.02 -7.04 1.42
CA TYR A 456 1.29 -8.05 0.38
C TYR A 456 1.02 -7.51 -1.03
N ALA A 457 -0.15 -6.90 -1.24
CA ALA A 457 -0.51 -6.39 -2.57
C ALA A 457 0.44 -5.28 -3.03
N LYS A 458 0.89 -4.43 -2.11
CA LYS A 458 1.86 -3.38 -2.42
C LYS A 458 3.23 -3.95 -2.76
N ASP A 459 3.71 -4.93 -2.02
CA ASP A 459 5.00 -5.58 -2.27
C ASP A 459 5.01 -6.31 -3.61
N CYS A 460 3.91 -6.99 -3.96
CA CYS A 460 3.74 -7.56 -5.30
C CYS A 460 3.88 -6.52 -6.40
N GLN A 461 3.19 -5.39 -6.29
CA GLN A 461 3.25 -4.34 -7.30
C GLN A 461 4.63 -3.71 -7.41
N ASN A 462 5.33 -3.55 -6.29
CA ASN A 462 6.72 -3.07 -6.27
C ASN A 462 7.67 -4.05 -6.99
N ALA A 463 7.39 -5.35 -6.93
CA ALA A 463 8.13 -6.40 -7.64
C ALA A 463 7.67 -6.61 -9.10
N GLY A 464 6.71 -5.83 -9.62
CA GLY A 464 6.15 -5.99 -10.97
C GLY A 464 5.21 -7.19 -11.13
N ILE A 465 4.65 -7.68 -10.03
CA ILE A 465 3.76 -8.84 -9.94
C ILE A 465 2.33 -8.38 -9.63
N VAL A 466 1.33 -8.87 -10.35
CA VAL A 466 -0.08 -8.57 -10.08
C VAL A 466 -0.55 -9.30 -8.82
N PRO A 467 -1.02 -8.61 -7.77
CA PRO A 467 -1.58 -9.28 -6.60
C PRO A 467 -3.01 -9.79 -6.86
N ILE A 468 -3.28 -11.02 -6.46
CA ILE A 468 -4.62 -11.55 -6.20
C ILE A 468 -4.82 -11.57 -4.69
N VAL A 469 -5.66 -10.67 -4.17
CA VAL A 469 -6.03 -10.63 -2.76
C VAL A 469 -7.24 -11.55 -2.53
N GLU A 470 -7.10 -12.53 -1.62
CA GLU A 470 -8.12 -13.57 -1.41
C GLU A 470 -8.66 -13.53 0.03
N PRO A 471 -9.56 -12.58 0.37
CA PRO A 471 -10.33 -12.65 1.61
C PRO A 471 -11.45 -13.67 1.46
N GLU A 472 -11.38 -14.78 2.18
CA GLU A 472 -12.35 -15.86 2.10
C GLU A 472 -13.15 -15.98 3.39
N VAL A 473 -14.47 -15.86 3.31
CA VAL A 473 -15.40 -16.32 4.36
C VAL A 473 -15.48 -17.83 4.29
N VAL A 474 -14.99 -18.51 5.34
CA VAL A 474 -14.92 -19.98 5.38
C VAL A 474 -16.32 -20.58 5.44
N HIS A 475 -16.59 -21.51 4.55
CA HIS A 475 -17.93 -22.05 4.32
C HIS A 475 -18.39 -23.13 5.33
N ASP A 476 -17.51 -23.63 6.17
CA ASP A 476 -17.83 -24.72 7.11
C ASP A 476 -18.67 -24.29 8.34
N GLY A 477 -19.19 -23.06 8.35
CA GLY A 477 -19.97 -22.45 9.43
C GLY A 477 -21.47 -22.80 9.41
N TYR A 478 -22.17 -22.40 10.50
CA TYR A 478 -23.61 -22.39 10.63
C TYR A 478 -24.11 -20.93 10.53
N TYR A 479 -24.46 -20.47 9.35
CA TYR A 479 -24.95 -19.11 9.09
C TYR A 479 -25.75 -19.02 7.80
N SER A 480 -26.69 -18.05 7.74
CA SER A 480 -27.53 -17.80 6.58
C SER A 480 -26.80 -17.07 5.46
N ILE A 481 -27.38 -16.97 4.28
CA ILE A 481 -26.86 -16.22 3.14
C ILE A 481 -26.75 -14.71 3.45
N GLU A 482 -27.70 -14.17 4.22
CA GLU A 482 -27.71 -12.77 4.66
C GLU A 482 -26.51 -12.48 5.57
N THR A 483 -26.25 -13.36 6.55
CA THR A 483 -25.09 -13.26 7.44
C THR A 483 -23.79 -13.32 6.63
N CYS A 484 -23.69 -14.21 5.64
CA CYS A 484 -22.54 -14.27 4.74
C CYS A 484 -22.36 -12.94 3.98
N ALA A 485 -23.45 -12.37 3.47
CA ALA A 485 -23.41 -11.09 2.77
C ALA A 485 -22.91 -9.96 3.68
N GLU A 486 -23.43 -9.85 4.90
CA GLU A 486 -23.04 -8.84 5.87
C GLU A 486 -21.54 -8.93 6.21
N ILE A 487 -21.06 -10.13 6.53
CA ILE A 487 -19.64 -10.37 6.84
C ILE A 487 -18.77 -10.04 5.63
N THR A 488 -19.16 -10.46 4.43
CA THR A 488 -18.41 -10.18 3.19
C THR A 488 -18.34 -8.67 2.94
N ILE A 489 -19.41 -7.91 3.16
CA ILE A 489 -19.43 -6.44 3.05
C ILE A 489 -18.44 -5.81 4.03
N ARG A 490 -18.43 -6.22 5.29
CA ARG A 490 -17.49 -5.70 6.30
C ARG A 490 -16.03 -5.93 5.88
N ILE A 491 -15.73 -7.16 5.45
CA ILE A 491 -14.38 -7.55 5.01
C ILE A 491 -13.96 -6.76 3.77
N LEU A 492 -14.81 -6.68 2.73
CA LEU A 492 -14.44 -6.00 1.48
C LEU A 492 -14.29 -4.49 1.67
N ASN A 493 -15.14 -3.85 2.46
CA ASN A 493 -14.99 -2.42 2.77
C ASN A 493 -13.67 -2.14 3.49
N CYS A 494 -13.33 -2.94 4.51
CA CYS A 494 -12.05 -2.84 5.20
C CYS A 494 -10.88 -3.08 4.25
N LEU A 495 -10.93 -4.13 3.42
CA LEU A 495 -9.88 -4.45 2.45
C LEU A 495 -9.61 -3.30 1.49
N PHE A 496 -10.65 -2.75 0.84
CA PHE A 496 -10.45 -1.66 -0.13
C PHE A 496 -9.99 -0.37 0.54
N GLU A 497 -10.36 -0.13 1.79
CA GLU A 497 -9.80 0.96 2.58
C GLU A 497 -8.30 0.76 2.82
N GLN A 498 -7.86 -0.43 3.23
CA GLN A 498 -6.44 -0.73 3.46
C GLN A 498 -5.62 -0.74 2.16
N LEU A 499 -6.15 -1.29 1.06
CA LEU A 499 -5.52 -1.22 -0.26
C LEU A 499 -5.29 0.25 -0.69
N LYS A 500 -6.28 1.11 -0.46
CA LYS A 500 -6.18 2.53 -0.74
C LYS A 500 -5.13 3.21 0.15
N LYS A 501 -5.10 2.91 1.46
CA LYS A 501 -4.09 3.43 2.40
C LYS A 501 -2.66 3.05 2.01
N ASN A 502 -2.47 1.87 1.42
CA ASN A 502 -1.18 1.38 0.95
C ASN A 502 -0.83 1.78 -0.50
N ASN A 503 -1.61 2.65 -1.13
CA ASN A 503 -1.42 3.08 -2.53
C ASN A 503 -1.34 1.91 -3.53
N VAL A 504 -2.17 0.89 -3.33
CA VAL A 504 -2.27 -0.21 -4.29
C VAL A 504 -3.00 0.27 -5.53
N ASN A 505 -2.41 0.05 -6.70
CA ASN A 505 -3.03 0.33 -7.99
C ASN A 505 -4.11 -0.73 -8.27
N LEU A 506 -5.39 -0.35 -8.15
CA LEU A 506 -6.51 -1.28 -8.31
C LEU A 506 -6.67 -1.78 -9.74
N GLU A 507 -6.25 -1.03 -10.76
CA GLU A 507 -6.27 -1.50 -12.15
C GLU A 507 -5.23 -2.62 -12.41
N GLY A 508 -4.25 -2.76 -11.51
CA GLY A 508 -3.26 -3.85 -11.46
C GLY A 508 -3.47 -4.80 -10.28
N CYS A 509 -4.70 -4.95 -9.76
CA CYS A 509 -5.05 -5.81 -8.63
C CYS A 509 -6.31 -6.61 -8.94
N ILE A 510 -6.39 -7.86 -8.49
CA ILE A 510 -7.54 -8.75 -8.67
C ILE A 510 -8.06 -9.18 -7.31
N LEU A 511 -9.37 -9.10 -7.11
CA LEU A 511 -10.04 -9.68 -5.96
C LEU A 511 -10.38 -11.14 -6.24
N LYS A 512 -9.98 -12.06 -5.36
CA LYS A 512 -10.49 -13.43 -5.31
C LYS A 512 -11.35 -13.58 -4.07
N THR A 513 -12.60 -13.96 -4.22
CA THR A 513 -13.54 -14.05 -3.09
C THR A 513 -14.48 -15.22 -3.24
N ASN A 514 -15.12 -15.62 -2.14
CA ASN A 514 -16.24 -16.55 -2.18
C ASN A 514 -17.47 -15.90 -2.84
N MET A 515 -18.34 -16.71 -3.42
CA MET A 515 -19.71 -16.28 -3.67
C MET A 515 -20.45 -16.19 -2.34
N VAL A 516 -21.49 -15.37 -2.27
CA VAL A 516 -22.33 -15.22 -1.08
C VAL A 516 -23.33 -16.36 -1.04
N LEU A 517 -23.18 -17.26 -0.06
CA LEU A 517 -24.03 -18.43 0.13
C LEU A 517 -24.10 -18.84 1.61
N ALA A 518 -25.15 -19.55 2.00
CA ALA A 518 -25.33 -20.03 3.36
C ALA A 518 -24.25 -21.05 3.74
N GLY A 519 -23.82 -21.06 5.00
CA GLY A 519 -22.81 -21.96 5.51
C GLY A 519 -23.19 -23.43 5.34
N LYS A 520 -22.19 -24.32 5.22
CA LYS A 520 -22.41 -25.76 4.96
C LYS A 520 -23.27 -26.45 6.01
N LYS A 521 -23.22 -25.98 7.26
CA LYS A 521 -23.98 -26.55 8.39
C LYS A 521 -25.39 -25.96 8.54
N PHE A 522 -25.71 -24.87 7.83
CA PHE A 522 -27.02 -24.22 7.89
C PHE A 522 -28.08 -25.08 7.21
N GLU A 523 -29.28 -25.15 7.78
CA GLU A 523 -30.32 -26.06 7.31
C GLU A 523 -30.82 -25.68 5.90
N VAL A 524 -31.07 -24.39 5.68
CA VAL A 524 -31.55 -23.87 4.41
C VAL A 524 -30.38 -23.62 3.46
N LYS A 525 -30.32 -24.38 2.39
CA LYS A 525 -29.29 -24.21 1.34
C LYS A 525 -29.71 -23.13 0.36
N SER A 526 -28.74 -22.29 0.00
CA SER A 526 -28.97 -21.25 -0.98
C SER A 526 -29.17 -21.82 -2.39
N THR A 527 -30.16 -21.34 -3.09
CA THR A 527 -30.38 -21.62 -4.52
C THR A 527 -29.38 -20.84 -5.39
N PRO A 528 -29.10 -21.30 -6.63
CA PRO A 528 -28.24 -20.53 -7.55
C PRO A 528 -28.78 -19.11 -7.81
N ALA A 529 -30.09 -18.89 -7.85
CA ALA A 529 -30.70 -17.58 -8.03
C ALA A 529 -30.37 -16.64 -6.87
N GLU A 530 -30.52 -17.09 -5.62
CA GLU A 530 -30.19 -16.33 -4.42
C GLU A 530 -28.68 -16.02 -4.37
N VAL A 531 -27.82 -17.02 -4.66
CA VAL A 531 -26.37 -16.82 -4.71
C VAL A 531 -26.00 -15.77 -5.76
N GLY A 532 -26.63 -15.83 -6.94
CA GLY A 532 -26.43 -14.86 -8.00
C GLY A 532 -26.80 -13.43 -7.58
N GLU A 533 -27.99 -13.27 -7.01
CA GLU A 533 -28.50 -11.98 -6.57
C GLU A 533 -27.65 -11.37 -5.44
N TRP A 534 -27.44 -12.13 -4.35
CA TRP A 534 -26.68 -11.63 -3.20
C TRP A 534 -25.22 -11.33 -3.53
N THR A 535 -24.57 -12.20 -4.30
CA THR A 535 -23.17 -11.97 -4.72
C THR A 535 -23.07 -10.72 -5.58
N ALA A 536 -23.97 -10.55 -6.56
CA ALA A 536 -23.97 -9.37 -7.42
C ALA A 536 -24.24 -8.08 -6.63
N LYS A 537 -25.16 -8.11 -5.66
CA LYS A 537 -25.46 -6.99 -4.77
C LYS A 537 -24.23 -6.56 -3.95
N VAL A 538 -23.56 -7.53 -3.32
CA VAL A 538 -22.34 -7.27 -2.53
C VAL A 538 -21.22 -6.70 -3.40
N LEU A 539 -20.93 -7.30 -4.55
CA LEU A 539 -19.87 -6.81 -5.44
C LEU A 539 -20.14 -5.39 -5.94
N LYS A 540 -21.37 -5.08 -6.34
CA LYS A 540 -21.75 -3.74 -6.82
C LYS A 540 -21.69 -2.69 -5.71
N ALA A 541 -21.91 -3.08 -4.46
CA ALA A 541 -21.85 -2.17 -3.31
C ALA A 541 -20.44 -1.89 -2.82
N CYS A 542 -19.54 -2.89 -2.86
CA CYS A 542 -18.24 -2.81 -2.19
C CYS A 542 -17.05 -2.63 -3.14
N CYS A 543 -17.10 -3.19 -4.36
CA CYS A 543 -15.93 -3.20 -5.24
C CYS A 543 -15.80 -1.90 -6.03
N PRO A 544 -14.63 -1.21 -5.95
CA PRO A 544 -14.35 -0.05 -6.76
C PRO A 544 -14.39 -0.36 -8.27
N LYS A 545 -14.87 0.58 -9.07
CA LYS A 545 -14.95 0.43 -10.54
C LYS A 545 -13.58 0.33 -11.23
N GLU A 546 -12.54 0.81 -10.56
CA GLU A 546 -11.15 0.78 -11.02
C GLU A 546 -10.50 -0.60 -10.85
N LEU A 547 -11.13 -1.52 -10.11
CA LEU A 547 -10.61 -2.87 -9.89
C LEU A 547 -10.45 -3.60 -11.23
N ALA A 548 -9.31 -4.27 -11.46
CA ALA A 548 -9.07 -4.99 -12.71
C ALA A 548 -10.09 -6.09 -12.96
N GLY A 549 -10.47 -6.82 -11.90
CA GLY A 549 -11.47 -7.86 -11.97
C GLY A 549 -11.69 -8.62 -10.67
N VAL A 550 -12.72 -9.46 -10.69
CA VAL A 550 -13.10 -10.36 -9.60
C VAL A 550 -13.06 -11.79 -10.10
N VAL A 551 -12.43 -12.67 -9.35
CA VAL A 551 -12.42 -14.11 -9.58
C VAL A 551 -12.99 -14.84 -8.38
N PHE A 552 -13.83 -15.85 -8.62
CA PHE A 552 -14.44 -16.61 -7.53
C PHE A 552 -13.63 -17.84 -7.18
N LEU A 553 -13.55 -18.17 -5.89
CA LEU A 553 -13.18 -19.50 -5.42
C LEU A 553 -14.40 -20.43 -5.42
N SER A 554 -14.17 -21.73 -5.37
CA SER A 554 -15.23 -22.76 -5.36
C SER A 554 -15.43 -23.44 -3.99
N GLY A 555 -14.93 -22.83 -2.93
CA GLY A 555 -15.01 -23.36 -1.57
C GLY A 555 -16.47 -23.60 -1.14
N GLY A 556 -16.72 -24.75 -0.50
CA GLY A 556 -18.04 -25.10 0.05
C GLY A 556 -19.09 -25.58 -0.96
N GLN A 557 -18.79 -25.56 -2.27
CA GLN A 557 -19.73 -25.92 -3.33
C GLN A 557 -19.36 -27.27 -3.95
N SER A 558 -20.34 -28.02 -4.46
CA SER A 558 -20.06 -29.14 -5.37
C SER A 558 -19.51 -28.62 -6.70
N VAL A 559 -19.01 -29.56 -7.51
CA VAL A 559 -18.48 -29.25 -8.84
C VAL A 559 -19.54 -28.61 -9.74
N GLU A 560 -20.78 -29.08 -9.65
CA GLU A 560 -21.94 -28.59 -10.41
C GLU A 560 -22.42 -27.25 -9.86
N GLN A 561 -22.61 -27.15 -8.53
CA GLN A 561 -23.04 -25.92 -7.88
C GLN A 561 -22.11 -24.74 -8.19
N ALA A 562 -20.79 -24.95 -8.20
CA ALA A 562 -19.84 -23.91 -8.54
C ALA A 562 -20.06 -23.35 -9.95
N THR A 563 -20.46 -24.18 -10.90
CA THR A 563 -20.77 -23.78 -12.28
C THR A 563 -22.12 -23.07 -12.37
N GLU A 564 -23.16 -23.61 -11.73
CA GLU A 564 -24.52 -23.03 -11.72
C GLU A 564 -24.54 -21.66 -11.04
N ASN A 565 -23.87 -21.55 -9.90
CA ASN A 565 -23.75 -20.30 -9.16
C ASN A 565 -22.96 -19.26 -9.95
N LEU A 566 -21.86 -19.68 -10.63
CA LEU A 566 -21.10 -18.78 -11.51
C LEU A 566 -21.98 -18.23 -12.64
N GLN A 567 -22.78 -19.08 -13.27
CA GLN A 567 -23.73 -18.65 -14.30
C GLN A 567 -24.78 -17.68 -13.74
N ALA A 568 -25.30 -17.96 -12.56
CA ALA A 568 -26.28 -17.11 -11.90
C ALA A 568 -25.69 -15.71 -11.61
N VAL A 569 -24.48 -15.64 -11.05
CA VAL A 569 -23.80 -14.35 -10.84
C VAL A 569 -23.56 -13.61 -12.16
N THR A 570 -23.11 -14.31 -13.20
CA THR A 570 -22.83 -13.70 -14.52
C THR A 570 -24.08 -13.09 -15.15
N ASN A 571 -25.25 -13.72 -14.95
CA ASN A 571 -26.53 -13.22 -15.45
C ASN A 571 -26.94 -11.88 -14.80
N HIS A 572 -26.47 -11.55 -13.59
CA HIS A 572 -26.69 -10.25 -12.93
C HIS A 572 -25.76 -9.12 -13.42
N GLY A 573 -24.85 -9.40 -14.39
CA GLY A 573 -24.05 -8.35 -15.05
C GLY A 573 -24.92 -7.38 -15.87
N PRO A 574 -24.34 -6.28 -16.37
CA PRO A 574 -22.90 -6.01 -16.37
C PRO A 574 -22.37 -5.54 -15.01
N PHE A 575 -21.09 -5.82 -14.77
CA PHE A 575 -20.31 -5.27 -13.68
C PHE A 575 -19.34 -4.21 -14.24
N PRO A 576 -18.88 -3.24 -13.43
CA PRO A 576 -17.89 -2.24 -13.89
C PRO A 576 -16.48 -2.83 -14.12
N PHE A 577 -16.25 -4.08 -13.71
CA PHE A 577 -15.03 -4.87 -13.85
C PHE A 577 -15.37 -6.25 -14.41
N ASN A 578 -14.36 -6.98 -14.90
CA ASN A 578 -14.56 -8.34 -15.38
C ASN A 578 -14.74 -9.32 -14.20
N VAL A 579 -15.62 -10.32 -14.41
CA VAL A 579 -15.90 -11.38 -13.43
C VAL A 579 -15.59 -12.71 -14.07
N THR A 580 -14.85 -13.58 -13.38
CA THR A 580 -14.53 -14.94 -13.82
C THR A 580 -14.28 -15.87 -12.63
N PHE A 581 -13.72 -17.05 -12.87
CA PHE A 581 -13.42 -18.04 -11.82
C PHE A 581 -11.90 -18.19 -11.60
N SER A 582 -11.53 -18.57 -10.38
CA SER A 582 -10.21 -19.09 -10.02
C SER A 582 -10.40 -20.33 -9.16
N TYR A 583 -10.65 -21.45 -9.84
CA TYR A 583 -11.07 -22.69 -9.19
C TYR A 583 -9.93 -23.69 -9.05
N ALA A 584 -9.94 -24.39 -7.90
CA ALA A 584 -9.18 -25.60 -7.65
C ALA A 584 -10.10 -26.81 -7.75
N ARG A 585 -10.83 -27.14 -6.68
CA ARG A 585 -11.64 -28.35 -6.55
C ARG A 585 -12.65 -28.52 -7.68
N ALA A 586 -13.42 -27.49 -8.02
CA ALA A 586 -14.47 -27.57 -9.04
C ALA A 586 -13.94 -27.91 -10.45
N LEU A 587 -12.65 -27.77 -10.70
CA LEU A 587 -11.98 -28.20 -11.93
C LEU A 587 -11.29 -29.55 -11.76
N GLN A 588 -10.60 -29.75 -10.65
CA GLN A 588 -9.61 -30.82 -10.46
C GLN A 588 -10.21 -32.13 -9.92
N GLU A 589 -11.29 -32.07 -9.11
CA GLU A 589 -11.82 -33.24 -8.40
C GLU A 589 -12.27 -34.38 -9.35
N PRO A 590 -13.01 -34.13 -10.44
CA PRO A 590 -13.34 -35.20 -11.39
C PRO A 590 -12.11 -35.82 -12.07
N ALA A 591 -11.08 -35.01 -12.32
CA ALA A 591 -9.84 -35.50 -12.91
C ALA A 591 -9.02 -36.33 -11.90
N LEU A 592 -8.96 -35.92 -10.64
CA LEU A 592 -8.32 -36.68 -9.57
C LEU A 592 -8.95 -38.08 -9.43
N ASN A 593 -10.28 -38.11 -9.39
CA ASN A 593 -11.05 -39.36 -9.28
C ASN A 593 -10.82 -40.28 -10.51
N ALA A 594 -10.75 -39.72 -11.71
CA ALA A 594 -10.47 -40.48 -12.93
C ALA A 594 -9.02 -40.99 -12.98
N TRP A 595 -8.07 -40.20 -12.47
CA TRP A 595 -6.64 -40.57 -12.45
C TRP A 595 -6.35 -41.65 -11.41
N GLY A 596 -6.76 -41.41 -10.13
CA GLY A 596 -6.54 -42.33 -9.00
C GLY A 596 -5.07 -42.70 -8.80
N GLY A 597 -4.12 -41.81 -9.14
CA GLY A 597 -2.68 -42.06 -9.01
C GLY A 597 -2.07 -42.92 -10.12
N ASN A 598 -2.86 -43.36 -11.11
CA ASN A 598 -2.39 -44.23 -12.20
C ASN A 598 -2.23 -43.45 -13.51
N ASN A 599 -1.01 -43.31 -14.00
CA ASN A 599 -0.68 -42.58 -15.22
C ASN A 599 -1.24 -43.24 -16.53
N GLU A 600 -1.61 -44.51 -16.50
CA GLU A 600 -2.33 -45.14 -17.64
C GLU A 600 -3.72 -44.51 -17.83
N LYS A 601 -4.29 -43.92 -16.78
CA LYS A 601 -5.57 -43.20 -16.81
C LYS A 601 -5.43 -41.69 -17.07
N ALA A 602 -4.23 -41.22 -17.40
CA ALA A 602 -3.95 -39.79 -17.56
C ALA A 602 -4.85 -39.11 -18.59
N GLU A 603 -5.10 -39.74 -19.73
CA GLU A 603 -5.97 -39.16 -20.77
C GLU A 603 -7.44 -39.05 -20.31
N ALA A 604 -7.96 -40.05 -19.61
CA ALA A 604 -9.31 -39.98 -19.03
C ALA A 604 -9.43 -38.84 -18.01
N ALA A 605 -8.39 -38.63 -17.19
CA ALA A 605 -8.31 -37.51 -16.23
C ALA A 605 -8.27 -36.14 -16.94
N LYS A 606 -7.49 -36.01 -18.01
CA LYS A 606 -7.43 -34.80 -18.84
C LYS A 606 -8.78 -34.47 -19.49
N GLU A 607 -9.49 -35.47 -19.99
CA GLU A 607 -10.83 -35.27 -20.55
C GLU A 607 -11.86 -34.85 -19.49
N ALA A 608 -11.82 -35.42 -18.29
CA ALA A 608 -12.64 -35.01 -17.18
C ALA A 608 -12.35 -33.55 -16.77
N PHE A 609 -11.08 -33.16 -16.68
CA PHE A 609 -10.65 -31.79 -16.42
C PHE A 609 -11.12 -30.82 -17.51
N LEU A 610 -10.92 -31.17 -18.78
CA LEU A 610 -11.32 -30.38 -19.93
C LEU A 610 -12.86 -30.14 -19.93
N SER A 611 -13.64 -31.17 -19.60
CA SER A 611 -15.10 -31.06 -19.49
C SER A 611 -15.50 -29.98 -18.48
N ARG A 612 -14.82 -29.92 -17.31
CA ARG A 612 -15.08 -28.90 -16.29
C ARG A 612 -14.68 -27.51 -16.74
N LEU A 613 -13.53 -27.38 -17.43
CA LEU A 613 -13.11 -26.10 -18.01
C LEU A 613 -14.15 -25.56 -19.00
N VAL A 614 -14.62 -26.42 -19.91
CA VAL A 614 -15.65 -26.05 -20.91
C VAL A 614 -16.94 -25.61 -20.21
N ALA A 615 -17.40 -26.34 -19.21
CA ALA A 615 -18.63 -26.02 -18.48
C ALA A 615 -18.53 -24.65 -17.78
N ASN A 616 -17.42 -24.39 -17.07
CA ASN A 616 -17.24 -23.13 -16.36
C ASN A 616 -17.02 -21.94 -17.30
N CYS A 617 -16.31 -22.13 -18.42
CA CYS A 617 -16.18 -21.07 -19.44
C CYS A 617 -17.52 -20.73 -20.10
N LYS A 618 -18.40 -21.72 -20.33
CA LYS A 618 -19.77 -21.47 -20.81
C LYS A 618 -20.60 -20.67 -19.79
N ALA A 619 -20.43 -20.93 -18.50
CA ALA A 619 -21.11 -20.21 -17.42
C ALA A 619 -20.72 -18.72 -17.32
N LEU A 620 -19.61 -18.31 -17.94
CA LEU A 620 -19.20 -16.90 -18.03
C LEU A 620 -19.92 -16.14 -19.15
N VAL A 621 -20.61 -16.83 -20.03
CA VAL A 621 -21.37 -16.19 -21.12
C VAL A 621 -22.79 -15.96 -20.65
N LYS A 622 -23.21 -14.68 -20.69
CA LYS A 622 -24.59 -14.32 -20.34
C LYS A 622 -25.56 -15.06 -21.25
N ASN A 623 -26.48 -15.81 -20.67
CA ASN A 623 -27.58 -16.38 -21.45
C ASN A 623 -28.42 -15.21 -22.00
N ARG A 624 -28.38 -14.99 -23.32
CA ARG A 624 -29.34 -14.14 -23.99
C ARG A 624 -30.65 -14.93 -24.07
N LEU A 625 -31.53 -14.73 -23.09
CA LEU A 625 -32.96 -15.11 -23.20
C LEU A 625 -33.65 -14.15 -24.15
#